data_feecffb39cc2068160545f595bc7f488
#
_entry.id   feecffb39cc2068160545f595bc7f488
#
_cell.length_a   1.000
_cell.length_b   1.000
_cell.length_c   1.000
_cell.angle_alpha   90.00
_cell.angle_beta   90.00
_cell.angle_gamma   90.00
#
_symmetry.space_group_name_H-M   'P 1'
#
loop_
_entity.id
_entity.type
_entity.pdbx_description
1 polymer ?
#
loop_
_entity_poly.entity_id
_entity_poly.type
_entity_poly.pdbx_seq_one_letter_code
_entity_poly.pdbx_strand_id
1 'polypeptide(L)'
;MIFTKKVYILLLLGIAIAVFLAILFTQQISIIATLLFDLTVLGLAVWDSRRVKPQRVQVKRYPLHRLSIGRENPVVLSVQSWEKPARIILRDYYPLEFDVSKPTLTATLKPSSTEELTYTIKPNSRGEFQWGDIQIRQLSPWGLAWHDWHVSASQKVAVYPDLVGLRSLSIRLSLENTGTMRQKRRLGTGTEFAELREYGVGDDIRLIDWKATARSTRPLVRVLEPEKEQTLIILLDRGRLMTAQVQGLKRFDWGLNSTLALALAGLNRGDRVGIGVFDREVITWIPPERGQHQLSKLIERLTPIQPVLLEPDYFGAVTRIVNQQTRRALVVVITDIIDVTASAELLSALKRLTPRYLPFCVTLRDPQVDILAHTPTQKIEATYERAVALDLIAQRQVAFAQLKQKGVLVLDAPASQISDQLIERYLQLKARNLL
;
A
#
# COMPACT_ATOMS: atom_id res chain seq x y z
N MET A 1 21.40 -4.13 33.13
CA MET A 1 22.81 -4.51 32.98
C MET A 1 22.91 -5.97 32.65
N ILE A 2 23.70 -6.35 31.63
CA ILE A 2 23.87 -7.74 31.19
C ILE A 2 25.37 -8.00 31.07
N PHE A 3 25.88 -9.07 31.67
CA PHE A 3 27.28 -9.43 31.57
C PHE A 3 27.63 -9.95 30.17
N THR A 4 28.85 -9.67 29.71
CA THR A 4 29.35 -10.20 28.43
C THR A 4 29.93 -11.61 28.61
N LYS A 5 30.13 -12.31 27.48
CA LYS A 5 30.81 -13.61 27.48
C LYS A 5 32.19 -13.57 28.17
N LYS A 6 32.88 -12.43 28.14
CA LYS A 6 34.19 -12.26 28.81
C LYS A 6 34.11 -12.46 30.32
N VAL A 7 33.07 -11.92 30.98
CA VAL A 7 32.86 -12.09 32.42
C VAL A 7 32.65 -13.56 32.77
N TYR A 8 31.83 -14.28 32.00
CA TYR A 8 31.62 -15.71 32.23
C TYR A 8 32.92 -16.52 32.04
N ILE A 9 33.74 -16.18 31.04
CA ILE A 9 35.07 -16.82 30.83
C ILE A 9 35.98 -16.52 32.01
N LEU A 10 35.99 -15.28 32.53
CA LEU A 10 36.81 -14.93 33.70
C LEU A 10 36.35 -15.68 34.96
N LEU A 11 35.04 -15.84 35.18
CA LEU A 11 34.51 -16.63 36.29
C LEU A 11 34.88 -18.13 36.18
N LEU A 12 34.83 -18.69 34.95
CA LEU A 12 35.28 -20.03 34.67
C LEU A 12 36.80 -20.19 34.96
N LEU A 13 37.61 -19.19 34.63
CA LEU A 13 39.01 -19.17 34.96
C LEU A 13 39.22 -19.14 36.48
N GLY A 14 38.39 -18.40 37.24
CA GLY A 14 38.37 -18.43 38.71
C GLY A 14 38.17 -19.86 39.26
N ILE A 15 37.26 -20.61 38.68
CA ILE A 15 37.06 -22.02 39.05
C ILE A 15 38.30 -22.88 38.75
N ALA A 16 38.95 -22.68 37.60
CA ALA A 16 40.18 -23.40 37.27
C ALA A 16 41.32 -23.08 38.23
N ILE A 17 41.44 -21.79 38.62
CA ILE A 17 42.40 -21.35 39.64
C ILE A 17 42.07 -21.98 41.00
N ALA A 18 40.78 -22.12 41.35
CA ALA A 18 40.37 -22.76 42.58
C ALA A 18 40.83 -24.21 42.67
N VAL A 19 40.64 -24.97 41.59
CA VAL A 19 41.06 -26.37 41.51
C VAL A 19 42.60 -26.48 41.67
N PHE A 20 43.34 -25.58 41.01
CA PHE A 20 44.80 -25.54 41.12
C PHE A 20 45.26 -25.18 42.52
N LEU A 21 44.65 -24.18 43.15
CA LEU A 21 44.98 -23.81 44.55
C LEU A 21 44.59 -24.90 45.57
N ALA A 22 43.54 -25.66 45.34
CA ALA A 22 43.14 -26.75 46.21
C ALA A 22 44.13 -27.93 46.23
N ILE A 23 44.93 -28.04 45.18
CA ILE A 23 46.03 -29.04 45.10
C ILE A 23 47.26 -28.55 45.89
N LEU A 24 47.50 -27.25 45.95
CA LEU A 24 48.70 -26.68 46.56
C LEU A 24 48.51 -26.22 48.02
N PHE A 25 47.30 -25.84 48.40
CA PHE A 25 46.96 -25.28 49.71
C PHE A 25 45.75 -25.97 50.34
N THR A 26 45.39 -25.56 51.55
CA THR A 26 44.21 -26.04 52.24
C THR A 26 42.91 -25.65 51.48
N GLN A 27 41.91 -26.51 51.52
CA GLN A 27 40.63 -26.30 50.81
C GLN A 27 39.93 -24.98 51.20
N GLN A 28 40.06 -24.53 52.45
CA GLN A 28 39.50 -23.25 52.93
C GLN A 28 40.12 -22.03 52.25
N ILE A 29 41.45 -22.01 52.10
CA ILE A 29 42.17 -20.90 51.42
C ILE A 29 41.78 -20.82 49.96
N SER A 30 41.63 -21.98 49.27
CA SER A 30 41.22 -22.05 47.89
C SER A 30 39.82 -21.45 47.68
N ILE A 31 38.84 -21.82 48.52
CA ILE A 31 37.47 -21.29 48.45
C ILE A 31 37.43 -19.76 48.66
N ILE A 32 38.14 -19.26 49.69
CA ILE A 32 38.19 -17.83 50.01
C ILE A 32 38.82 -17.05 48.83
N ALA A 33 39.94 -17.52 48.30
CA ALA A 33 40.64 -16.89 47.18
C ALA A 33 39.76 -16.83 45.93
N THR A 34 39.02 -17.87 45.63
CA THR A 34 38.08 -17.92 44.47
C THR A 34 36.90 -16.96 44.65
N LEU A 35 36.27 -16.97 45.83
CA LEU A 35 35.18 -16.04 46.11
C LEU A 35 35.66 -14.56 46.02
N LEU A 36 36.86 -14.25 46.46
CA LEU A 36 37.45 -12.95 46.40
C LEU A 36 37.76 -12.54 44.94
N PHE A 37 38.23 -13.48 44.12
CA PHE A 37 38.46 -13.27 42.69
C PHE A 37 37.15 -13.02 41.95
N ASP A 38 36.14 -13.87 42.15
CA ASP A 38 34.83 -13.72 41.48
C ASP A 38 34.12 -12.43 41.90
N LEU A 39 34.19 -12.08 43.19
CA LEU A 39 33.66 -10.81 43.70
C LEU A 39 34.37 -9.60 43.06
N THR A 40 35.69 -9.64 42.87
CA THR A 40 36.43 -8.59 42.19
C THR A 40 36.07 -8.48 40.72
N VAL A 41 35.93 -9.61 40.00
CA VAL A 41 35.50 -9.62 38.60
C VAL A 41 34.10 -9.03 38.46
N LEU A 42 33.16 -9.41 39.32
CA LEU A 42 31.81 -8.86 39.32
C LEU A 42 31.81 -7.37 39.68
N GLY A 43 32.57 -6.98 40.70
CA GLY A 43 32.76 -5.56 41.10
C GLY A 43 33.30 -4.69 39.96
N LEU A 44 34.33 -5.17 39.27
CA LEU A 44 34.89 -4.51 38.09
C LEU A 44 33.88 -4.41 36.94
N ALA A 45 33.10 -5.46 36.69
CA ALA A 45 32.05 -5.43 35.63
C ALA A 45 30.94 -4.43 35.95
N VAL A 46 30.52 -4.31 37.22
CA VAL A 46 29.54 -3.32 37.66
C VAL A 46 30.14 -1.90 37.55
N TRP A 47 31.37 -1.70 37.98
CA TRP A 47 32.04 -0.42 37.85
C TRP A 47 32.23 0.00 36.39
N ASP A 48 32.68 -0.90 35.53
CA ASP A 48 32.82 -0.67 34.10
C ASP A 48 31.46 -0.29 33.43
N SER A 49 30.40 -0.98 33.82
CA SER A 49 29.02 -0.64 33.36
C SER A 49 28.59 0.78 33.78
N ARG A 50 28.95 1.20 35.01
CA ARG A 50 28.59 2.54 35.49
C ARG A 50 29.33 3.66 34.73
N ARG A 51 30.50 3.39 34.15
CA ARG A 51 31.28 4.34 33.33
C ARG A 51 30.56 4.67 32.00
N VAL A 52 29.61 3.89 31.56
CA VAL A 52 28.79 4.18 30.36
C VAL A 52 27.84 5.36 30.61
N LYS A 53 27.33 5.54 31.86
CA LYS A 53 26.31 6.57 32.15
C LYS A 53 26.65 7.98 31.65
N PRO A 54 27.86 8.54 31.89
CA PRO A 54 28.22 9.89 31.42
C PRO A 54 28.52 9.94 29.91
N GLN A 55 28.67 8.81 29.25
CA GLN A 55 29.04 8.67 27.84
C GLN A 55 27.96 7.93 27.02
N ARG A 56 26.71 7.99 27.47
CA ARG A 56 25.57 7.38 26.75
C ARG A 56 25.44 8.02 25.40
N VAL A 57 25.26 7.18 24.36
CA VAL A 57 24.92 7.67 23.05
C VAL A 57 23.54 8.32 23.08
N GLN A 58 23.37 9.38 22.30
CA GLN A 58 22.08 9.99 22.07
C GLN A 58 21.45 9.36 20.83
N VAL A 59 20.20 8.94 20.96
CA VAL A 59 19.45 8.34 19.84
C VAL A 59 18.18 9.13 19.65
N LYS A 60 17.90 9.48 18.40
CA LYS A 60 16.69 10.17 18.00
C LYS A 60 16.10 9.48 16.77
N ARG A 61 14.81 9.15 16.81
CA ARG A 61 14.05 8.71 15.63
C ARG A 61 13.64 9.94 14.83
N TYR A 62 13.89 9.90 13.51
CA TYR A 62 13.29 10.91 12.63
C TYR A 62 11.75 10.77 12.64
N PRO A 63 11.00 11.89 12.53
CA PRO A 63 9.54 11.84 12.56
C PRO A 63 9.00 10.91 11.48
N LEU A 64 8.15 9.98 11.88
CA LEU A 64 7.41 9.10 10.96
C LEU A 64 6.11 9.82 10.60
N HIS A 65 5.94 10.21 9.34
CA HIS A 65 4.76 10.95 8.95
C HIS A 65 3.65 10.04 8.45
N ARG A 66 3.67 9.66 7.18
CA ARG A 66 2.62 8.89 6.54
C ARG A 66 3.22 7.59 6.03
N LEU A 67 2.85 6.48 6.66
CA LEU A 67 3.28 5.16 6.22
C LEU A 67 2.35 4.65 5.13
N SER A 68 2.88 3.94 4.14
CA SER A 68 2.12 3.31 3.08
C SER A 68 1.93 1.82 3.38
N ILE A 69 0.68 1.33 3.33
CA ILE A 69 0.37 -0.09 3.51
C ILE A 69 1.03 -0.96 2.42
N GLY A 70 1.49 -2.14 2.81
CA GLY A 70 2.03 -3.14 1.87
C GLY A 70 3.35 -2.75 1.20
N ARG A 71 3.94 -1.60 1.56
CA ARG A 71 5.22 -1.11 1.05
C ARG A 71 6.28 -1.06 2.13
N GLU A 72 7.52 -1.13 1.71
CA GLU A 72 8.64 -0.87 2.58
C GLU A 72 8.74 0.62 2.88
N ASN A 73 8.62 0.98 4.15
CA ASN A 73 8.75 2.34 4.64
C ASN A 73 10.07 2.44 5.42
N PRO A 74 10.99 3.33 5.05
CA PRO A 74 12.25 3.49 5.78
C PRO A 74 12.03 4.18 7.11
N VAL A 75 12.64 3.64 8.16
CA VAL A 75 12.74 4.25 9.49
C VAL A 75 14.20 4.58 9.74
N VAL A 76 14.48 5.83 10.04
CA VAL A 76 15.84 6.34 10.25
C VAL A 76 16.02 6.74 11.70
N LEU A 77 17.04 6.17 12.32
CA LEU A 77 17.51 6.49 13.67
C LEU A 77 18.84 7.25 13.58
N SER A 78 18.88 8.49 14.04
CA SER A 78 20.11 9.24 14.20
C SER A 78 20.76 8.88 15.54
N VAL A 79 22.00 8.44 15.51
CA VAL A 79 22.75 8.01 16.69
C VAL A 79 24.02 8.84 16.80
N GLN A 80 24.16 9.55 17.88
CA GLN A 80 25.32 10.40 18.16
C GLN A 80 26.16 9.84 19.30
N SER A 81 27.45 9.63 19.03
CA SER A 81 28.44 9.27 20.07
C SER A 81 29.09 10.48 20.66
N TRP A 82 29.54 10.35 21.91
CA TRP A 82 30.39 11.31 22.58
C TRP A 82 31.89 11.09 22.22
N GLU A 83 32.79 11.62 23.01
CA GLU A 83 34.26 11.62 22.81
C GLU A 83 34.88 10.23 22.63
N LYS A 84 34.18 9.14 22.98
CA LYS A 84 34.70 7.77 22.91
C LYS A 84 33.95 6.93 21.91
N PRO A 85 34.60 5.93 21.29
CA PRO A 85 33.93 4.99 20.42
C PRO A 85 32.91 4.20 21.22
N ALA A 86 31.75 3.94 20.63
CA ALA A 86 30.66 3.21 21.26
C ALA A 86 30.17 2.06 20.38
N ARG A 87 30.16 0.85 20.94
CA ARG A 87 29.49 -0.29 20.32
C ARG A 87 28.11 -0.44 20.92
N ILE A 88 27.09 -0.39 20.05
CA ILE A 88 25.69 -0.36 20.48
C ILE A 88 24.87 -1.42 19.80
N ILE A 89 23.79 -1.80 20.47
CA ILE A 89 22.66 -2.60 19.93
C ILE A 89 21.41 -1.78 20.21
N LEU A 90 20.64 -1.51 19.16
CA LEU A 90 19.39 -0.76 19.22
C LEU A 90 18.23 -1.68 18.91
N ARG A 91 17.16 -1.58 19.67
CA ARG A 91 15.87 -2.19 19.40
C ARG A 91 14.80 -1.10 19.46
N ASP A 92 14.19 -0.84 18.32
CA ASP A 92 13.05 0.05 18.23
C ASP A 92 11.77 -0.75 18.47
N TYR A 93 10.87 -0.26 19.33
CA TYR A 93 9.60 -0.93 19.61
C TYR A 93 8.52 -0.45 18.64
N TYR A 94 8.51 -1.04 17.45
CA TYR A 94 7.48 -0.83 16.43
C TYR A 94 6.23 -1.68 16.73
N PRO A 95 5.05 -1.37 16.15
CA PRO A 95 3.86 -2.20 16.27
C PRO A 95 4.09 -3.64 15.79
N LEU A 96 3.67 -4.64 16.59
CA LEU A 96 3.93 -6.06 16.33
C LEU A 96 3.30 -6.60 15.04
N GLU A 97 2.29 -5.90 14.53
CA GLU A 97 1.59 -6.24 13.29
C GLU A 97 2.41 -5.92 12.02
N PHE A 98 3.55 -5.24 12.16
CA PHE A 98 4.36 -4.81 11.02
C PHE A 98 5.51 -5.79 10.77
N ASP A 99 5.70 -6.15 9.50
CA ASP A 99 6.90 -6.87 9.10
C ASP A 99 8.10 -5.92 9.12
N VAL A 100 9.24 -6.40 9.63
CA VAL A 100 10.44 -5.60 9.79
C VAL A 100 11.65 -6.28 9.16
N SER A 101 12.49 -5.50 8.48
CA SER A 101 13.71 -6.03 7.86
C SER A 101 14.79 -6.43 8.88
N LYS A 102 14.93 -5.65 9.95
CA LYS A 102 15.94 -5.86 11.01
C LYS A 102 15.34 -5.53 12.37
N PRO A 103 15.01 -6.54 13.21
CA PRO A 103 14.44 -6.30 14.54
C PRO A 103 15.42 -5.67 15.52
N THR A 104 16.71 -5.77 15.25
CA THR A 104 17.79 -5.15 16.05
C THR A 104 18.85 -4.57 15.13
N LEU A 105 19.34 -3.38 15.45
CA LEU A 105 20.40 -2.70 14.73
C LEU A 105 21.67 -2.73 15.58
N THR A 106 22.81 -3.02 14.97
CA THR A 106 24.11 -3.00 15.62
C THR A 106 25.01 -2.01 14.93
N ALA A 107 25.69 -1.16 15.69
CA ALA A 107 26.64 -0.21 15.15
C ALA A 107 27.86 -0.06 16.04
N THR A 108 28.98 0.33 15.43
CA THR A 108 30.20 0.73 16.13
C THR A 108 30.55 2.16 15.73
N LEU A 109 30.21 3.09 16.59
CA LEU A 109 30.35 4.52 16.35
C LEU A 109 31.77 4.98 16.62
N LYS A 110 32.30 5.87 15.78
CA LYS A 110 33.53 6.58 16.01
C LYS A 110 33.36 7.67 17.11
N PRO A 111 34.43 8.13 17.74
CA PRO A 111 34.32 9.26 18.65
C PRO A 111 33.70 10.48 17.99
N SER A 112 32.82 11.18 18.73
CA SER A 112 32.18 12.44 18.30
C SER A 112 31.53 12.36 16.89
N SER A 113 31.01 11.21 16.53
CA SER A 113 30.36 11.00 15.23
C SER A 113 28.84 10.86 15.37
N THR A 114 28.14 11.28 14.32
CA THR A 114 26.71 11.00 14.16
C THR A 114 26.56 10.03 12.98
N GLU A 115 25.87 8.94 13.20
CA GLU A 115 25.57 7.93 12.18
C GLU A 115 24.06 7.74 12.06
N GLU A 116 23.59 7.52 10.84
CA GLU A 116 22.20 7.21 10.55
C GLU A 116 22.04 5.70 10.33
N LEU A 117 21.23 5.08 11.16
CA LEU A 117 20.89 3.67 11.06
C LEU A 117 19.49 3.54 10.47
N THR A 118 19.38 2.86 9.35
CA THR A 118 18.10 2.69 8.65
C THR A 118 17.65 1.21 8.67
N TYR A 119 16.37 1.01 8.91
CA TYR A 119 15.69 -0.24 8.69
C TYR A 119 14.36 0.02 8.00
N THR A 120 13.74 -1.00 7.41
CA THR A 120 12.45 -0.88 6.72
C THR A 120 11.39 -1.64 7.48
N ILE A 121 10.18 -1.10 7.44
CA ILE A 121 8.96 -1.72 7.96
C ILE A 121 7.94 -1.83 6.85
N LYS A 122 7.11 -2.87 6.90
CA LYS A 122 6.02 -3.09 5.98
C LYS A 122 4.73 -3.30 6.77
N PRO A 123 3.87 -2.27 6.88
CA PRO A 123 2.58 -2.40 7.52
C PRO A 123 1.63 -3.28 6.72
N ASN A 124 0.91 -4.19 7.40
CA ASN A 124 -0.05 -5.12 6.79
C ASN A 124 -1.51 -4.69 7.01
N SER A 125 -1.73 -3.62 7.79
CA SER A 125 -3.05 -3.05 8.06
C SER A 125 -2.99 -1.52 8.11
N ARG A 126 -4.12 -0.87 7.75
CA ARG A 126 -4.29 0.59 7.81
C ARG A 126 -4.88 0.98 9.16
N GLY A 127 -4.60 2.21 9.58
CA GLY A 127 -5.12 2.78 10.82
C GLY A 127 -4.09 3.58 11.57
N GLU A 128 -4.43 3.91 12.81
CA GLU A 128 -3.52 4.57 13.74
C GLU A 128 -2.85 3.53 14.64
N PHE A 129 -1.54 3.62 14.75
CA PHE A 129 -0.72 2.71 15.55
C PHE A 129 0.12 3.49 16.55
N GLN A 130 0.37 2.87 17.70
CA GLN A 130 1.25 3.42 18.71
C GLN A 130 2.66 2.85 18.52
N TRP A 131 3.60 3.72 18.22
CA TRP A 131 5.02 3.38 18.21
C TRP A 131 5.58 3.52 19.61
N GLY A 132 6.42 2.58 20.03
CA GLY A 132 7.01 2.58 21.37
C GLY A 132 8.36 3.31 21.47
N ASP A 133 9.03 3.07 22.56
CA ASP A 133 10.33 3.64 22.90
C ASP A 133 11.48 2.92 22.19
N ILE A 134 12.70 3.46 22.31
CA ILE A 134 13.91 2.85 21.77
C ILE A 134 14.73 2.28 22.91
N GLN A 135 14.98 0.96 22.86
CA GLN A 135 15.92 0.31 23.78
C GLN A 135 17.33 0.38 23.23
N ILE A 136 18.27 0.78 24.07
CA ILE A 136 19.67 0.91 23.71
C ILE A 136 20.50 0.06 24.66
N ARG A 137 21.39 -0.73 24.09
CA ARG A 137 22.44 -1.45 24.81
C ARG A 137 23.80 -0.96 24.32
N GLN A 138 24.60 -0.39 25.20
CA GLN A 138 25.93 0.06 24.90
C GLN A 138 26.96 -0.79 25.66
N LEU A 139 27.97 -1.26 24.93
CA LEU A 139 29.06 -1.99 25.52
C LEU A 139 29.92 -1.08 26.39
N SER A 140 30.26 -1.55 27.57
CA SER A 140 31.19 -0.80 28.48
C SER A 140 32.60 -0.71 27.88
N PRO A 141 33.44 0.27 28.33
CA PRO A 141 34.75 0.52 27.75
C PRO A 141 35.71 -0.68 27.78
N TRP A 142 35.66 -1.51 28.83
CA TRP A 142 36.46 -2.74 28.91
C TRP A 142 35.76 -3.95 28.28
N GLY A 143 34.51 -3.79 27.91
CA GLY A 143 33.71 -4.84 27.28
C GLY A 143 33.27 -5.93 28.25
N LEU A 144 33.15 -5.62 29.55
CA LEU A 144 32.72 -6.56 30.58
C LEU A 144 31.19 -6.64 30.69
N ALA A 145 30.49 -5.51 30.44
CA ALA A 145 29.05 -5.47 30.59
C ALA A 145 28.37 -4.65 29.49
N TRP A 146 27.12 -4.99 29.20
CA TRP A 146 26.19 -4.18 28.44
C TRP A 146 25.39 -3.32 29.41
N HIS A 147 25.40 -2.00 29.19
CA HIS A 147 24.53 -1.07 29.88
C HIS A 147 23.26 -0.88 29.04
N ASP A 148 22.11 -1.08 29.66
CA ASP A 148 20.79 -1.09 29.00
C ASP A 148 19.94 0.06 29.54
N TRP A 149 19.29 0.82 28.64
CA TRP A 149 18.34 1.87 29.00
C TRP A 149 17.34 2.10 27.85
N HIS A 150 16.28 2.82 28.13
CA HIS A 150 15.27 3.21 27.17
C HIS A 150 15.32 4.72 26.93
N VAL A 151 15.07 5.12 25.69
CA VAL A 151 14.86 6.52 25.30
C VAL A 151 13.38 6.64 24.93
N SER A 152 12.69 7.58 25.60
CA SER A 152 11.30 7.86 25.29
C SER A 152 11.19 8.48 23.90
N ALA A 153 10.53 7.75 23.01
CA ALA A 153 10.33 8.12 21.61
C ALA A 153 8.95 7.66 21.10
N SER A 154 8.03 7.42 22.05
CA SER A 154 6.67 6.97 21.73
C SER A 154 5.92 8.02 20.92
N GLN A 155 5.28 7.61 19.82
CA GLN A 155 4.50 8.49 18.94
C GLN A 155 3.36 7.75 18.27
N LYS A 156 2.28 8.46 17.93
CA LYS A 156 1.22 7.93 17.08
C LYS A 156 1.62 8.06 15.62
N VAL A 157 1.38 7.02 14.86
CA VAL A 157 1.70 6.95 13.43
C VAL A 157 0.50 6.41 12.67
N ALA A 158 0.14 7.06 11.58
CA ALA A 158 -0.96 6.65 10.71
C ALA A 158 -0.45 5.91 9.48
N VAL A 159 -1.06 4.76 9.20
CA VAL A 159 -0.84 3.98 7.98
C VAL A 159 -1.94 4.28 6.98
N TYR A 160 -1.54 4.80 5.84
CA TYR A 160 -2.39 5.19 4.72
C TYR A 160 -2.43 4.10 3.63
N PRO A 161 -3.35 4.21 2.64
CA PRO A 161 -3.25 3.46 1.38
C PRO A 161 -1.89 3.64 0.72
N ASP A 162 -1.60 2.92 -0.37
CA ASP A 162 -0.29 2.95 -1.06
C ASP A 162 0.05 4.33 -1.66
N LEU A 163 0.44 5.27 -0.81
CA LEU A 163 0.84 6.62 -1.23
C LEU A 163 2.14 6.62 -2.06
N VAL A 164 3.03 5.65 -1.82
CA VAL A 164 4.28 5.50 -2.59
C VAL A 164 3.96 5.10 -4.02
N GLY A 165 3.07 4.11 -4.20
CA GLY A 165 2.58 3.71 -5.51
C GLY A 165 1.84 4.84 -6.23
N LEU A 166 0.98 5.59 -5.53
CA LEU A 166 0.30 6.76 -6.10
C LEU A 166 1.27 7.85 -6.57
N ARG A 167 2.33 8.11 -5.81
CA ARG A 167 3.35 9.09 -6.21
C ARG A 167 4.11 8.66 -7.46
N SER A 168 4.54 7.41 -7.55
CA SER A 168 5.23 6.86 -8.72
C SER A 168 4.32 6.87 -9.96
N LEU A 169 3.05 6.54 -9.79
CA LEU A 169 2.04 6.63 -10.85
C LEU A 169 1.85 8.07 -11.32
N SER A 170 1.76 9.04 -10.41
CA SER A 170 1.64 10.46 -10.77
C SER A 170 2.80 10.93 -11.65
N ILE A 171 4.03 10.56 -11.31
CA ILE A 171 5.22 10.90 -12.09
C ILE A 171 5.13 10.24 -13.48
N ARG A 172 4.79 8.94 -13.57
CA ARG A 172 4.64 8.21 -14.83
C ARG A 172 3.61 8.88 -15.75
N LEU A 173 2.42 9.18 -15.24
CA LEU A 173 1.36 9.84 -16.01
C LEU A 173 1.73 11.26 -16.48
N SER A 174 2.50 12.00 -15.68
CA SER A 174 3.00 13.31 -16.06
C SER A 174 4.00 13.24 -17.21
N LEU A 175 4.90 12.27 -17.20
CA LEU A 175 5.86 12.02 -18.27
C LEU A 175 5.17 11.59 -19.59
N GLU A 176 4.18 10.72 -19.50
CA GLU A 176 3.38 10.28 -20.66
C GLU A 176 2.62 11.44 -21.30
N ASN A 177 2.04 12.33 -20.50
CA ASN A 177 1.34 13.52 -21.01
C ASN A 177 2.29 14.45 -21.77
N THR A 178 3.52 14.61 -21.31
CA THR A 178 4.54 15.44 -21.97
C THR A 178 4.99 14.85 -23.33
N GLY A 179 5.06 13.53 -23.43
CA GLY A 179 5.44 12.81 -24.67
C GLY A 179 4.33 12.79 -25.72
N THR A 180 3.06 12.68 -25.30
CA THR A 180 1.89 12.55 -26.21
C THR A 180 1.36 13.87 -26.72
N MET A 181 1.73 15.01 -26.16
CA MET A 181 1.36 16.33 -26.72
C MET A 181 1.86 16.54 -28.15
N ARG A 182 2.85 15.77 -28.60
CA ARG A 182 3.36 15.79 -29.99
C ARG A 182 2.64 14.85 -30.96
N GLN A 183 1.79 13.92 -30.48
CA GLN A 183 1.10 12.96 -31.34
C GLN A 183 -0.40 13.21 -31.41
N LYS A 184 -0.82 13.82 -32.51
CA LYS A 184 -2.15 13.77 -33.14
C LYS A 184 -3.30 14.51 -32.41
N ARG A 185 -3.47 15.78 -32.73
CA ARG A 185 -4.82 16.33 -32.98
C ARG A 185 -5.47 15.44 -34.09
N ARG A 186 -6.20 14.41 -33.69
CA ARG A 186 -7.18 13.77 -34.58
C ARG A 186 -8.39 14.71 -34.64
N LEU A 187 -8.33 15.64 -35.60
CA LEU A 187 -9.42 16.51 -35.97
C LEU A 187 -10.55 15.67 -36.59
N GLY A 188 -11.78 15.83 -36.12
CA GLY A 188 -12.97 15.40 -36.84
C GLY A 188 -13.81 14.26 -36.26
N THR A 189 -13.49 13.66 -35.09
CA THR A 189 -14.29 12.54 -34.52
C THR A 189 -14.89 12.85 -33.14
N GLY A 190 -15.02 14.10 -32.74
CA GLY A 190 -15.54 14.51 -31.43
C GLY A 190 -16.98 15.03 -31.47
N THR A 191 -17.53 15.31 -30.30
CA THR A 191 -18.88 15.88 -30.09
C THR A 191 -18.85 17.31 -29.55
N GLU A 192 -17.71 17.76 -29.01
CA GLU A 192 -17.54 19.12 -28.51
C GLU A 192 -17.01 20.07 -29.58
N PHE A 193 -17.62 21.29 -29.68
CA PHE A 193 -17.16 22.31 -30.57
C PHE A 193 -15.81 22.87 -30.11
N ALA A 194 -14.79 22.79 -30.98
CA ALA A 194 -13.46 23.32 -30.70
C ALA A 194 -13.24 24.69 -31.38
N GLU A 195 -13.42 24.77 -32.70
CA GLU A 195 -13.19 25.98 -33.47
C GLU A 195 -13.95 25.92 -34.79
N LEU A 196 -14.07 27.10 -35.43
CA LEU A 196 -14.50 27.23 -36.84
C LEU A 196 -13.24 27.45 -37.68
N ARG A 197 -13.04 26.63 -38.71
CA ARG A 197 -11.99 26.88 -39.69
C ARG A 197 -12.56 26.91 -41.11
N GLU A 198 -11.81 27.44 -42.04
CA GLU A 198 -12.22 27.44 -43.46
C GLU A 198 -12.28 25.98 -43.99
N TYR A 199 -13.30 25.73 -44.80
CA TYR A 199 -13.51 24.43 -45.46
C TYR A 199 -12.34 24.12 -46.40
N GLY A 200 -11.72 22.97 -46.24
CA GLY A 200 -10.65 22.45 -47.07
C GLY A 200 -11.09 21.25 -47.90
N VAL A 201 -10.34 20.94 -48.97
CA VAL A 201 -10.58 19.74 -49.78
C VAL A 201 -10.38 18.50 -48.93
N GLY A 202 -11.44 17.67 -48.80
CA GLY A 202 -11.44 16.45 -47.99
C GLY A 202 -12.18 16.56 -46.66
N ASP A 203 -12.74 17.73 -46.34
CA ASP A 203 -13.56 17.87 -45.15
C ASP A 203 -14.98 17.36 -45.41
N ASP A 204 -15.63 16.81 -44.32
CA ASP A 204 -17.00 16.33 -44.38
C ASP A 204 -17.97 17.55 -44.49
N ILE A 205 -18.73 17.59 -45.57
CA ILE A 205 -19.72 18.64 -45.87
C ILE A 205 -20.78 18.74 -44.75
N ARG A 206 -21.05 17.67 -44.02
CA ARG A 206 -22.03 17.64 -42.91
C ARG A 206 -21.59 18.50 -41.73
N LEU A 207 -20.29 18.78 -41.62
CA LEU A 207 -19.74 19.60 -40.55
C LEU A 207 -19.70 21.09 -40.87
N ILE A 208 -20.20 21.52 -42.05
CA ILE A 208 -20.31 22.92 -42.41
C ILE A 208 -21.31 23.64 -41.48
N ASP A 209 -20.88 24.69 -40.83
CA ASP A 209 -21.76 25.58 -40.09
C ASP A 209 -22.35 26.65 -41.02
N TRP A 210 -23.54 26.35 -41.59
CA TRP A 210 -24.23 27.23 -42.49
C TRP A 210 -24.55 28.61 -41.89
N LYS A 211 -24.78 28.65 -40.56
CA LYS A 211 -25.07 29.91 -39.86
C LYS A 211 -23.83 30.79 -39.72
N ALA A 212 -22.68 30.20 -39.46
CA ALA A 212 -21.41 30.93 -39.44
C ALA A 212 -20.97 31.29 -40.87
N THR A 213 -21.13 30.40 -41.84
CA THR A 213 -20.85 30.61 -43.27
C THR A 213 -21.64 31.76 -43.82
N ALA A 214 -22.93 31.94 -43.47
CA ALA A 214 -23.76 33.05 -43.92
C ALA A 214 -23.27 34.44 -43.47
N ARG A 215 -22.38 34.48 -42.47
CA ARG A 215 -21.77 35.71 -41.95
C ARG A 215 -20.32 35.88 -42.41
N SER A 216 -19.82 34.95 -43.17
CA SER A 216 -18.45 34.91 -43.70
C SER A 216 -18.52 34.83 -45.23
N THR A 217 -17.45 35.26 -45.90
CA THR A 217 -17.31 35.15 -47.36
C THR A 217 -16.86 33.76 -47.82
N ARG A 218 -16.53 32.87 -46.86
CA ARG A 218 -16.02 31.50 -47.12
C ARG A 218 -16.77 30.46 -46.28
N PRO A 219 -16.96 29.24 -46.81
CA PRO A 219 -17.56 28.16 -46.06
C PRO A 219 -16.71 27.82 -44.79
N LEU A 220 -17.37 27.73 -43.64
CA LEU A 220 -16.75 27.40 -42.36
C LEU A 220 -17.19 26.03 -41.90
N VAL A 221 -16.22 25.22 -41.47
CA VAL A 221 -16.43 23.86 -40.91
C VAL A 221 -16.25 23.91 -39.41
N ARG A 222 -17.16 23.25 -38.70
CA ARG A 222 -17.01 22.97 -37.27
C ARG A 222 -15.93 21.93 -37.07
N VAL A 223 -14.86 22.29 -36.40
CA VAL A 223 -13.90 21.34 -35.88
C VAL A 223 -14.43 20.84 -34.55
N LEU A 224 -14.71 19.56 -34.48
CA LEU A 224 -15.16 18.91 -33.25
C LEU A 224 -13.97 18.20 -32.58
N GLU A 225 -13.82 18.41 -31.26
CA GLU A 225 -12.86 17.67 -30.44
C GLU A 225 -13.62 16.63 -29.59
N PRO A 226 -12.97 15.51 -29.23
CA PRO A 226 -13.53 14.59 -28.26
C PRO A 226 -13.84 15.28 -26.96
N GLU A 227 -14.96 14.95 -26.33
CA GLU A 227 -15.34 15.50 -25.02
C GLU A 227 -14.21 15.25 -24.02
N LYS A 228 -13.59 16.33 -23.54
CA LYS A 228 -12.38 16.27 -22.69
C LYS A 228 -12.73 15.88 -21.26
N GLU A 229 -13.93 16.23 -20.81
CA GLU A 229 -14.40 16.02 -19.44
C GLU A 229 -15.40 14.87 -19.36
N GLN A 230 -14.96 13.73 -18.89
CA GLN A 230 -15.83 12.59 -18.65
C GLN A 230 -16.09 12.43 -17.15
N THR A 231 -17.21 11.79 -16.81
CA THR A 231 -17.51 11.48 -15.42
C THR A 231 -17.13 10.03 -15.14
N LEU A 232 -16.27 9.83 -14.15
CA LEU A 232 -15.86 8.53 -13.61
C LEU A 232 -16.44 8.36 -12.21
N ILE A 233 -17.23 7.35 -11.99
CA ILE A 233 -17.78 6.99 -10.69
C ILE A 233 -17.22 5.63 -10.31
N ILE A 234 -16.63 5.52 -9.13
CA ILE A 234 -16.07 4.28 -8.62
C ILE A 234 -16.87 3.84 -7.39
N LEU A 235 -17.43 2.66 -7.44
CA LEU A 235 -18.08 2.00 -6.31
C LEU A 235 -17.14 0.94 -5.74
N LEU A 236 -16.73 1.12 -4.50
CA LEU A 236 -15.91 0.18 -3.77
C LEU A 236 -16.76 -0.59 -2.77
N ASP A 237 -16.85 -1.88 -2.99
CA ASP A 237 -17.46 -2.82 -2.05
C ASP A 237 -16.55 -2.99 -0.81
N ARG A 238 -17.13 -2.93 0.38
CA ARG A 238 -16.45 -3.23 1.64
C ARG A 238 -17.05 -4.42 2.39
N GLY A 239 -17.90 -5.19 1.73
CA GLY A 239 -18.62 -6.31 2.31
C GLY A 239 -17.74 -7.54 2.60
N ARG A 240 -18.41 -8.64 2.93
CA ARG A 240 -17.80 -9.89 3.43
C ARG A 240 -16.66 -10.41 2.56
N LEU A 241 -16.82 -10.45 1.24
CA LEU A 241 -15.78 -10.97 0.33
C LEU A 241 -14.50 -10.11 0.33
N MET A 242 -14.61 -8.84 0.65
CA MET A 242 -13.49 -7.92 0.68
C MET A 242 -12.68 -7.98 1.99
N THR A 243 -13.12 -8.76 2.99
CA THR A 243 -12.38 -8.99 4.24
C THR A 243 -11.26 -10.02 4.08
N ALA A 244 -11.32 -10.87 3.06
CA ALA A 244 -10.34 -11.92 2.83
C ALA A 244 -8.94 -11.35 2.59
N GLN A 245 -7.93 -12.05 3.12
CA GLN A 245 -6.52 -11.70 2.90
C GLN A 245 -6.00 -12.31 1.60
N VAL A 246 -5.32 -11.49 0.81
CA VAL A 246 -4.64 -11.89 -0.42
C VAL A 246 -3.25 -11.27 -0.43
N GLN A 247 -2.21 -12.10 -0.50
CA GLN A 247 -0.81 -11.64 -0.53
C GLN A 247 -0.45 -10.68 0.62
N GLY A 248 -0.92 -10.97 1.84
CA GLY A 248 -0.59 -10.22 3.05
C GLY A 248 -1.41 -8.96 3.32
N LEU A 249 -2.32 -8.58 2.42
CA LEU A 249 -3.26 -7.47 2.60
C LEU A 249 -4.69 -7.96 2.48
N LYS A 250 -5.65 -7.24 3.08
CA LYS A 250 -7.07 -7.49 2.82
C LYS A 250 -7.40 -7.16 1.37
N ARG A 251 -8.30 -7.91 0.77
CA ARG A 251 -8.79 -7.65 -0.60
C ARG A 251 -9.33 -6.23 -0.75
N PHE A 252 -9.95 -5.71 0.30
CA PHE A 252 -10.40 -4.31 0.38
C PHE A 252 -9.23 -3.31 0.21
N ASP A 253 -8.07 -3.58 0.79
CA ASP A 253 -6.92 -2.66 0.70
C ASP A 253 -6.36 -2.62 -0.73
N TRP A 254 -6.34 -3.75 -1.42
CA TRP A 254 -6.02 -3.81 -2.85
C TRP A 254 -7.06 -3.04 -3.69
N GLY A 255 -8.35 -3.24 -3.39
CA GLY A 255 -9.45 -2.51 -4.03
C GLY A 255 -9.36 -1.00 -3.80
N LEU A 256 -9.03 -0.57 -2.58
CA LEU A 256 -8.87 0.84 -2.25
C LEU A 256 -7.65 1.46 -2.96
N ASN A 257 -6.52 0.75 -3.00
CA ASN A 257 -5.34 1.20 -3.73
C ASN A 257 -5.64 1.38 -5.23
N SER A 258 -6.35 0.42 -5.85
CA SER A 258 -6.76 0.52 -7.26
C SER A 258 -7.80 1.63 -7.49
N THR A 259 -8.71 1.85 -6.55
CA THR A 259 -9.65 2.97 -6.56
C THR A 259 -8.93 4.31 -6.61
N LEU A 260 -7.98 4.52 -5.72
CA LEU A 260 -7.20 5.77 -5.67
C LEU A 260 -6.28 5.94 -6.88
N ALA A 261 -5.71 4.86 -7.38
CA ALA A 261 -4.88 4.86 -8.59
C ALA A 261 -5.70 5.24 -9.83
N LEU A 262 -6.89 4.66 -9.99
CA LEU A 262 -7.82 5.01 -11.07
C LEU A 262 -8.32 6.46 -10.94
N ALA A 263 -8.64 6.89 -9.72
CA ALA A 263 -9.04 8.27 -9.44
C ALA A 263 -7.94 9.26 -9.85
N LEU A 264 -6.69 8.98 -9.48
CA LEU A 264 -5.54 9.80 -9.88
C LEU A 264 -5.39 9.85 -11.42
N ALA A 265 -5.53 8.71 -12.10
CA ALA A 265 -5.46 8.66 -13.57
C ALA A 265 -6.57 9.49 -14.23
N GLY A 266 -7.82 9.40 -13.73
CA GLY A 266 -8.95 10.20 -14.20
C GLY A 266 -8.75 11.70 -13.99
N LEU A 267 -8.36 12.11 -12.76
CA LEU A 267 -8.12 13.50 -12.42
C LEU A 267 -6.98 14.11 -13.26
N ASN A 268 -5.91 13.36 -13.52
CA ASN A 268 -4.80 13.80 -14.38
C ASN A 268 -5.22 13.96 -15.86
N ARG A 269 -6.28 13.27 -16.29
CA ARG A 269 -6.86 13.42 -17.64
C ARG A 269 -7.96 14.49 -17.71
N GLY A 270 -8.22 15.18 -16.59
CA GLY A 270 -9.23 16.22 -16.50
C GLY A 270 -10.64 15.73 -16.23
N ASP A 271 -10.84 14.44 -15.92
CA ASP A 271 -12.15 13.88 -15.65
C ASP A 271 -12.68 14.27 -14.27
N ARG A 272 -14.00 14.20 -14.12
CA ARG A 272 -14.68 14.37 -12.83
C ARG A 272 -14.78 13.02 -12.16
N VAL A 273 -14.16 12.86 -10.98
CA VAL A 273 -14.10 11.61 -10.28
C VAL A 273 -14.91 11.64 -9.00
N GLY A 274 -15.90 10.73 -8.89
CA GLY A 274 -16.68 10.50 -7.69
C GLY A 274 -16.49 9.07 -7.18
N ILE A 275 -16.60 8.87 -5.84
CA ILE A 275 -16.44 7.56 -5.22
C ILE A 275 -17.58 7.30 -4.24
N GLY A 276 -18.13 6.08 -4.31
CA GLY A 276 -19.03 5.51 -3.32
C GLY A 276 -18.41 4.29 -2.65
N VAL A 277 -18.48 4.22 -1.33
CA VAL A 277 -18.14 2.98 -0.58
C VAL A 277 -19.41 2.46 0.04
N PHE A 278 -19.67 1.17 -0.15
CA PHE A 278 -20.94 0.56 0.26
C PHE A 278 -20.74 -0.83 0.88
N ASP A 279 -21.69 -1.18 1.73
CA ASP A 279 -22.02 -2.52 2.19
C ASP A 279 -23.55 -2.72 2.03
N ARG A 280 -24.31 -2.90 3.10
CA ARG A 280 -25.79 -2.90 3.08
C ARG A 280 -26.39 -1.56 2.63
N GLU A 281 -25.61 -0.50 2.75
CA GLU A 281 -25.94 0.86 2.33
C GLU A 281 -24.70 1.61 1.83
N VAL A 282 -24.90 2.76 1.19
CA VAL A 282 -23.79 3.62 0.78
C VAL A 282 -23.31 4.42 1.98
N ILE A 283 -22.26 3.95 2.62
CA ILE A 283 -21.66 4.54 3.82
C ILE A 283 -20.99 5.89 3.53
N THR A 284 -20.32 5.97 2.39
CA THR A 284 -19.61 7.18 1.99
C THR A 284 -19.91 7.47 0.53
N TRP A 285 -20.31 8.70 0.26
CA TRP A 285 -20.47 9.21 -1.10
C TRP A 285 -19.70 10.51 -1.25
N ILE A 286 -18.78 10.54 -2.20
CA ILE A 286 -18.01 11.72 -2.59
C ILE A 286 -18.40 12.04 -4.03
N PRO A 287 -19.07 13.19 -4.25
CA PRO A 287 -19.58 13.53 -5.57
C PRO A 287 -18.45 13.74 -6.58
N PRO A 288 -18.75 13.57 -7.89
CA PRO A 288 -17.75 13.75 -8.93
C PRO A 288 -17.27 15.20 -9.03
N GLU A 289 -16.03 15.44 -8.70
CA GLU A 289 -15.35 16.73 -8.81
C GLU A 289 -14.04 16.56 -9.58
N ARG A 290 -13.44 17.64 -10.06
CA ARG A 290 -12.17 17.66 -10.78
C ARG A 290 -11.05 18.32 -9.97
N GLY A 291 -9.83 18.12 -10.40
CA GLY A 291 -8.65 18.79 -9.86
C GLY A 291 -7.97 18.01 -8.72
N GLN A 292 -6.75 18.42 -8.39
CA GLN A 292 -5.91 17.71 -7.40
C GLN A 292 -6.48 17.74 -5.97
N HIS A 293 -7.26 18.76 -5.63
CA HIS A 293 -7.91 18.85 -4.33
C HIS A 293 -8.84 17.65 -4.07
N GLN A 294 -9.50 17.15 -5.12
CA GLN A 294 -10.37 15.98 -5.02
C GLN A 294 -9.59 14.74 -4.55
N LEU A 295 -8.36 14.52 -5.06
CA LEU A 295 -7.54 13.37 -4.65
C LEU A 295 -7.22 13.41 -3.15
N SER A 296 -6.85 14.56 -2.60
CA SER A 296 -6.59 14.72 -1.17
C SER A 296 -7.83 14.40 -0.33
N LYS A 297 -8.99 14.93 -0.74
CA LYS A 297 -10.30 14.66 -0.13
C LYS A 297 -10.65 13.15 -0.17
N LEU A 298 -10.36 12.47 -1.30
CA LEU A 298 -10.57 11.04 -1.44
C LEU A 298 -9.68 10.24 -0.48
N ILE A 299 -8.39 10.54 -0.43
CA ILE A 299 -7.45 9.85 0.48
C ILE A 299 -7.91 10.00 1.94
N GLU A 300 -8.22 11.22 2.39
CA GLU A 300 -8.61 11.47 3.79
C GLU A 300 -9.93 10.77 4.15
N ARG A 301 -10.93 10.81 3.27
CA ARG A 301 -12.24 10.21 3.53
C ARG A 301 -12.23 8.68 3.46
N LEU A 302 -11.38 8.09 2.61
CA LEU A 302 -11.36 6.65 2.39
C LEU A 302 -10.37 5.91 3.33
N THR A 303 -9.33 6.57 3.81
CA THR A 303 -8.31 5.95 4.68
C THR A 303 -8.89 5.27 5.93
N PRO A 304 -9.85 5.86 6.68
CA PRO A 304 -10.38 5.23 7.90
C PRO A 304 -11.33 4.06 7.63
N ILE A 305 -11.81 3.89 6.40
CA ILE A 305 -12.81 2.86 6.09
C ILE A 305 -12.18 1.47 6.13
N GLN A 306 -12.82 0.56 6.87
CA GLN A 306 -12.42 -0.84 6.99
C GLN A 306 -13.50 -1.76 6.38
N PRO A 307 -13.15 -2.94 5.85
CA PRO A 307 -14.14 -3.90 5.38
C PRO A 307 -14.88 -4.54 6.55
N VAL A 308 -16.11 -5.00 6.29
CA VAL A 308 -17.02 -5.57 7.29
C VAL A 308 -17.59 -6.91 6.82
N LEU A 309 -17.98 -7.78 7.77
CA LEU A 309 -18.57 -9.08 7.49
C LEU A 309 -20.09 -8.96 7.21
N LEU A 310 -20.46 -8.08 6.29
CA LEU A 310 -21.84 -7.85 5.85
C LEU A 310 -21.97 -8.16 4.35
N GLU A 311 -23.14 -8.64 3.93
CA GLU A 311 -23.43 -8.80 2.49
C GLU A 311 -23.71 -7.42 1.87
N PRO A 312 -23.10 -7.10 0.73
CA PRO A 312 -23.28 -5.81 0.07
C PRO A 312 -24.60 -5.72 -0.69
N ASP A 313 -25.31 -4.59 -0.60
CA ASP A 313 -26.47 -4.25 -1.42
C ASP A 313 -26.02 -3.53 -2.72
N TYR A 314 -25.78 -4.30 -3.75
CA TYR A 314 -25.38 -3.78 -5.07
C TYR A 314 -26.50 -2.97 -5.72
N PHE A 315 -27.76 -3.38 -5.50
CA PHE A 315 -28.90 -2.71 -6.10
C PHE A 315 -29.12 -1.32 -5.50
N GLY A 316 -29.05 -1.19 -4.18
CA GLY A 316 -29.12 0.10 -3.48
C GLY A 316 -27.98 1.03 -3.89
N ALA A 317 -26.75 0.52 -3.97
CA ALA A 317 -25.59 1.29 -4.41
C ALA A 317 -25.75 1.84 -5.83
N VAL A 318 -26.17 1.00 -6.78
CA VAL A 318 -26.44 1.42 -8.17
C VAL A 318 -27.59 2.40 -8.26
N THR A 319 -28.68 2.17 -7.51
CA THR A 319 -29.86 3.06 -7.48
C THR A 319 -29.45 4.46 -7.03
N ARG A 320 -28.58 4.57 -6.03
CA ARG A 320 -28.08 5.87 -5.58
C ARG A 320 -27.36 6.64 -6.68
N ILE A 321 -26.54 5.95 -7.49
CA ILE A 321 -25.87 6.60 -8.64
C ILE A 321 -26.91 7.11 -9.64
N VAL A 322 -27.85 6.22 -10.05
CA VAL A 322 -28.86 6.57 -11.04
C VAL A 322 -29.68 7.80 -10.63
N ASN A 323 -29.94 7.94 -9.31
CA ASN A 323 -30.70 9.07 -8.77
C ASN A 323 -29.87 10.36 -8.69
N GLN A 324 -28.55 10.28 -8.50
CA GLN A 324 -27.69 11.44 -8.29
C GLN A 324 -26.95 11.88 -9.56
N GLN A 325 -26.68 10.96 -10.48
CA GLN A 325 -25.95 11.25 -11.71
C GLN A 325 -26.89 11.24 -12.91
N THR A 326 -27.11 12.43 -13.46
CA THR A 326 -28.01 12.59 -14.62
C THR A 326 -27.30 12.48 -15.98
N ARG A 327 -25.98 12.70 -16.00
CA ARG A 327 -25.15 12.61 -17.21
C ARG A 327 -24.57 11.21 -17.37
N ARG A 328 -24.18 10.87 -18.62
CA ARG A 328 -23.42 9.65 -18.92
C ARG A 328 -22.15 9.58 -18.10
N ALA A 329 -21.79 8.39 -17.63
CA ALA A 329 -20.59 8.18 -16.82
C ALA A 329 -20.05 6.75 -17.00
N LEU A 330 -18.74 6.58 -16.82
CA LEU A 330 -18.14 5.28 -16.57
C LEU A 330 -18.38 4.93 -15.10
N VAL A 331 -19.07 3.83 -14.84
CA VAL A 331 -19.33 3.34 -13.48
C VAL A 331 -18.52 2.08 -13.26
N VAL A 332 -17.46 2.21 -12.46
CA VAL A 332 -16.55 1.11 -12.09
C VAL A 332 -17.00 0.54 -10.76
N VAL A 333 -17.31 -0.74 -10.70
CA VAL A 333 -17.60 -1.45 -9.45
C VAL A 333 -16.45 -2.38 -9.12
N ILE A 334 -15.81 -2.13 -7.99
CA ILE A 334 -14.68 -2.93 -7.47
C ILE A 334 -15.21 -3.83 -6.36
N THR A 335 -15.21 -5.14 -6.63
CA THR A 335 -15.76 -6.17 -5.73
C THR A 335 -15.04 -7.49 -5.98
N ASP A 336 -15.58 -8.60 -5.49
CA ASP A 336 -15.21 -9.95 -5.92
C ASP A 336 -16.43 -10.74 -6.38
N ILE A 337 -16.19 -11.71 -7.25
CA ILE A 337 -17.19 -12.61 -7.80
C ILE A 337 -16.75 -14.05 -7.55
N ILE A 338 -17.63 -14.85 -6.96
CA ILE A 338 -17.38 -16.28 -6.73
C ILE A 338 -18.00 -17.10 -7.86
N ASP A 339 -19.30 -17.03 -7.98
CA ASP A 339 -20.11 -17.78 -8.96
C ASP A 339 -21.32 -16.95 -9.42
N VAL A 340 -22.10 -17.52 -10.37
CA VAL A 340 -23.29 -16.85 -10.92
C VAL A 340 -24.39 -16.68 -9.88
N THR A 341 -24.59 -17.66 -9.00
CA THR A 341 -25.69 -17.67 -8.03
C THR A 341 -25.43 -16.66 -6.92
N ALA A 342 -24.25 -16.69 -6.31
CA ALA A 342 -23.85 -15.73 -5.27
C ALA A 342 -23.75 -14.30 -5.81
N SER A 343 -23.50 -14.14 -7.12
CA SER A 343 -23.35 -12.83 -7.75
C SER A 343 -24.57 -12.37 -8.53
N ALA A 344 -25.71 -13.06 -8.44
CA ALA A 344 -26.92 -12.77 -9.22
C ALA A 344 -27.44 -11.34 -9.00
N GLU A 345 -27.35 -10.84 -7.77
CA GLU A 345 -27.72 -9.46 -7.43
C GLU A 345 -26.82 -8.43 -8.12
N LEU A 346 -25.49 -8.62 -8.08
CA LEU A 346 -24.52 -7.80 -8.79
C LEU A 346 -24.79 -7.79 -10.29
N LEU A 347 -25.04 -8.97 -10.89
CA LEU A 347 -25.36 -9.11 -12.32
C LEU A 347 -26.61 -8.32 -12.71
N SER A 348 -27.61 -8.31 -11.84
CA SER A 348 -28.88 -7.59 -12.05
C SER A 348 -28.70 -6.09 -11.85
N ALA A 349 -27.96 -5.68 -10.83
CA ALA A 349 -27.66 -4.28 -10.54
C ALA A 349 -26.87 -3.62 -11.68
N LEU A 350 -25.82 -4.28 -12.17
CA LEU A 350 -24.99 -3.74 -13.26
C LEU A 350 -25.75 -3.63 -14.59
N LYS A 351 -26.67 -4.57 -14.87
CA LYS A 351 -27.56 -4.48 -16.05
C LYS A 351 -28.39 -3.20 -16.04
N ARG A 352 -28.83 -2.73 -14.88
CA ARG A 352 -29.64 -1.51 -14.74
C ARG A 352 -28.90 -0.24 -15.17
N LEU A 353 -27.57 -0.26 -15.15
CA LEU A 353 -26.75 0.87 -15.61
C LEU A 353 -26.76 1.02 -17.13
N THR A 354 -26.97 -0.06 -17.90
CA THR A 354 -27.03 -0.01 -19.36
C THR A 354 -28.40 0.46 -19.84
N PRO A 355 -28.49 1.20 -20.96
CA PRO A 355 -27.42 1.74 -21.82
C PRO A 355 -26.92 3.11 -21.40
N ARG A 356 -27.51 3.74 -20.38
CA ARG A 356 -27.23 5.13 -19.98
C ARG A 356 -25.81 5.35 -19.51
N TYR A 357 -25.27 4.39 -18.75
CA TYR A 357 -23.91 4.38 -18.20
C TYR A 357 -23.10 3.28 -18.85
N LEU A 358 -21.77 3.39 -18.79
CA LEU A 358 -20.87 2.30 -19.15
C LEU A 358 -20.45 1.55 -17.87
N PRO A 359 -21.07 0.40 -17.54
CA PRO A 359 -20.71 -0.35 -16.37
C PRO A 359 -19.41 -1.13 -16.60
N PHE A 360 -18.53 -1.09 -15.61
CA PHE A 360 -17.25 -1.79 -15.60
C PHE A 360 -17.09 -2.53 -14.28
N CYS A 361 -17.15 -3.85 -14.30
CA CYS A 361 -16.94 -4.70 -13.14
C CYS A 361 -15.45 -5.07 -13.03
N VAL A 362 -14.87 -4.83 -11.88
CA VAL A 362 -13.47 -5.11 -11.57
C VAL A 362 -13.42 -6.08 -10.40
N THR A 363 -12.78 -7.22 -10.60
CA THR A 363 -12.70 -8.30 -9.62
C THR A 363 -11.24 -8.61 -9.28
N LEU A 364 -11.00 -8.89 -8.00
CA LEU A 364 -9.67 -9.14 -7.47
C LEU A 364 -9.47 -10.65 -7.32
N ARG A 365 -8.63 -11.22 -8.18
CA ARG A 365 -8.31 -12.64 -8.15
C ARG A 365 -7.19 -12.92 -7.16
N ASP A 366 -7.32 -14.03 -6.41
CA ASP A 366 -6.25 -14.53 -5.58
C ASP A 366 -5.29 -15.39 -6.43
N PRO A 367 -4.01 -15.02 -6.57
CA PRO A 367 -3.04 -15.81 -7.33
C PRO A 367 -2.83 -17.22 -6.79
N GLN A 368 -3.12 -17.48 -5.50
CA GLN A 368 -2.99 -18.82 -4.94
C GLN A 368 -3.96 -19.80 -5.59
N VAL A 369 -5.16 -19.37 -5.95
CA VAL A 369 -6.13 -20.20 -6.67
C VAL A 369 -5.57 -20.62 -8.04
N ASP A 370 -4.93 -19.69 -8.76
CA ASP A 370 -4.28 -20.00 -10.05
C ASP A 370 -3.13 -20.99 -9.88
N ILE A 371 -2.31 -20.82 -8.85
CA ILE A 371 -1.18 -21.73 -8.56
C ILE A 371 -1.72 -23.12 -8.26
N LEU A 372 -2.70 -23.27 -7.38
CA LEU A 372 -3.32 -24.55 -7.04
C LEU A 372 -3.94 -25.23 -8.25
N ALA A 373 -4.63 -24.46 -9.10
CA ALA A 373 -5.27 -24.99 -10.31
C ALA A 373 -4.27 -25.58 -11.33
N HIS A 374 -3.07 -24.96 -11.46
CA HIS A 374 -2.13 -25.30 -12.52
C HIS A 374 -0.91 -26.10 -12.05
N THR A 375 -0.69 -26.25 -10.73
CA THR A 375 0.44 -27.04 -10.20
C THR A 375 0.15 -28.54 -10.30
N PRO A 376 0.98 -29.32 -11.02
CA PRO A 376 0.86 -30.77 -11.05
C PRO A 376 1.10 -31.37 -9.66
N THR A 377 0.29 -32.33 -9.25
CA THR A 377 0.42 -32.97 -7.95
C THR A 377 0.16 -34.48 -8.03
N GLN A 378 0.86 -35.26 -7.21
CA GLN A 378 0.65 -36.69 -7.06
C GLN A 378 -0.01 -37.05 -5.71
N LYS A 379 -0.20 -36.07 -4.81
CA LYS A 379 -0.85 -36.30 -3.52
C LYS A 379 -2.37 -36.18 -3.67
N ILE A 380 -3.09 -37.11 -3.06
CA ILE A 380 -4.57 -37.17 -3.14
C ILE A 380 -5.20 -35.88 -2.64
N GLU A 381 -4.80 -35.36 -1.48
CA GLU A 381 -5.33 -34.12 -0.91
C GLU A 381 -5.15 -32.92 -1.87
N ALA A 382 -3.94 -32.74 -2.40
CA ALA A 382 -3.64 -31.67 -3.33
C ALA A 382 -4.36 -31.84 -4.71
N THR A 383 -4.78 -33.06 -5.05
CA THR A 383 -5.63 -33.31 -6.24
C THR A 383 -7.05 -32.76 -6.01
N TYR A 384 -7.61 -32.95 -4.81
CA TYR A 384 -8.90 -32.36 -4.45
C TYR A 384 -8.83 -30.82 -4.43
N GLU A 385 -7.81 -30.25 -3.79
CA GLU A 385 -7.59 -28.79 -3.78
C GLU A 385 -7.51 -28.22 -5.20
N ARG A 386 -6.79 -28.90 -6.09
CA ARG A 386 -6.70 -28.54 -7.51
C ARG A 386 -8.04 -28.60 -8.21
N ALA A 387 -8.83 -29.65 -7.97
CA ALA A 387 -10.15 -29.78 -8.58
C ALA A 387 -11.09 -28.64 -8.13
N VAL A 388 -11.09 -28.30 -6.84
CA VAL A 388 -11.86 -27.17 -6.31
C VAL A 388 -11.38 -25.85 -6.92
N ALA A 389 -10.06 -25.62 -7.03
CA ALA A 389 -9.52 -24.41 -7.63
C ALA A 389 -9.91 -24.25 -9.11
N LEU A 390 -9.90 -25.35 -9.89
CA LEU A 390 -10.35 -25.37 -11.29
C LEU A 390 -11.84 -25.06 -11.40
N ASP A 391 -12.66 -25.64 -10.53
CA ASP A 391 -14.11 -25.38 -10.50
C ASP A 391 -14.41 -23.92 -10.17
N LEU A 392 -13.75 -23.34 -9.16
CA LEU A 392 -13.88 -21.91 -8.84
C LEU A 392 -13.54 -21.02 -10.03
N ILE A 393 -12.45 -21.29 -10.73
CA ILE A 393 -12.07 -20.53 -11.93
C ILE A 393 -13.13 -20.66 -13.02
N ALA A 394 -13.65 -21.88 -13.26
CA ALA A 394 -14.67 -22.11 -14.27
C ALA A 394 -15.98 -21.37 -13.94
N GLN A 395 -16.45 -21.42 -12.70
CA GLN A 395 -17.65 -20.72 -12.25
C GLN A 395 -17.53 -19.21 -12.39
N ARG A 396 -16.37 -18.63 -12.03
CA ARG A 396 -16.07 -17.20 -12.25
C ARG A 396 -16.16 -16.83 -13.74
N GLN A 397 -15.59 -17.65 -14.63
CA GLN A 397 -15.64 -17.39 -16.07
C GLN A 397 -17.06 -17.39 -16.63
N VAL A 398 -17.93 -18.27 -16.15
CA VAL A 398 -19.36 -18.28 -16.52
C VAL A 398 -20.03 -16.96 -16.08
N ALA A 399 -19.79 -16.50 -14.86
CA ALA A 399 -20.31 -15.22 -14.38
C ALA A 399 -19.82 -14.04 -15.24
N PHE A 400 -18.53 -14.02 -15.61
CA PHE A 400 -17.97 -12.99 -16.49
C PHE A 400 -18.55 -13.01 -17.90
N ALA A 401 -18.79 -14.20 -18.46
CA ALA A 401 -19.45 -14.33 -19.77
C ALA A 401 -20.87 -13.73 -19.75
N GLN A 402 -21.62 -13.98 -18.69
CA GLN A 402 -22.95 -13.38 -18.52
C GLN A 402 -22.93 -11.86 -18.39
N LEU A 403 -21.96 -11.29 -17.66
CA LEU A 403 -21.75 -9.84 -17.56
C LEU A 403 -21.46 -9.24 -18.94
N LYS A 404 -20.52 -9.83 -19.68
CA LYS A 404 -20.13 -9.37 -21.03
C LYS A 404 -21.31 -9.41 -22.00
N GLN A 405 -22.13 -10.46 -21.97
CA GLN A 405 -23.36 -10.55 -22.79
C GLN A 405 -24.38 -9.44 -22.50
N LYS A 406 -24.39 -8.94 -21.25
CA LYS A 406 -25.26 -7.82 -20.82
C LYS A 406 -24.63 -6.44 -21.09
N GLY A 407 -23.50 -6.35 -21.79
CA GLY A 407 -22.81 -5.09 -22.13
C GLY A 407 -21.97 -4.51 -21.01
N VAL A 408 -21.67 -5.30 -19.97
CA VAL A 408 -20.78 -4.88 -18.86
C VAL A 408 -19.33 -5.20 -19.22
N LEU A 409 -18.46 -4.22 -19.07
CA LEU A 409 -17.02 -4.46 -19.16
C LEU A 409 -16.56 -5.23 -17.92
N VAL A 410 -15.63 -6.16 -18.10
CA VAL A 410 -15.09 -6.97 -16.99
C VAL A 410 -13.58 -6.96 -17.04
N LEU A 411 -12.96 -6.72 -15.87
CA LEU A 411 -11.55 -6.93 -15.60
C LEU A 411 -11.42 -7.88 -14.42
N ASP A 412 -10.77 -9.01 -14.64
CA ASP A 412 -10.37 -9.95 -13.58
C ASP A 412 -8.85 -10.04 -13.56
N ALA A 413 -8.23 -9.59 -12.49
CA ALA A 413 -6.79 -9.55 -12.40
C ALA A 413 -6.29 -9.94 -11.01
N PRO A 414 -5.05 -10.46 -10.91
CA PRO A 414 -4.41 -10.67 -9.61
C PRO A 414 -4.38 -9.39 -8.78
N ALA A 415 -4.63 -9.50 -7.47
CA ALA A 415 -4.74 -8.35 -6.59
C ALA A 415 -3.52 -7.40 -6.67
N SER A 416 -2.31 -7.93 -6.80
CA SER A 416 -1.08 -7.13 -6.92
C SER A 416 -0.93 -6.38 -8.24
N GLN A 417 -1.65 -6.77 -9.30
CA GLN A 417 -1.57 -6.17 -10.63
C GLN A 417 -2.81 -5.34 -11.00
N ILE A 418 -3.85 -5.37 -10.14
CA ILE A 418 -5.15 -4.80 -10.46
C ILE A 418 -5.07 -3.29 -10.77
N SER A 419 -4.27 -2.54 -10.02
CA SER A 419 -4.14 -1.09 -10.21
C SER A 419 -3.60 -0.73 -11.59
N ASP A 420 -2.52 -1.39 -12.04
CA ASP A 420 -1.90 -1.10 -13.34
C ASP A 420 -2.81 -1.53 -14.50
N GLN A 421 -3.41 -2.74 -14.44
CA GLN A 421 -4.31 -3.23 -15.47
C GLN A 421 -5.60 -2.40 -15.57
N LEU A 422 -6.13 -1.93 -14.44
CA LEU A 422 -7.31 -1.08 -14.40
C LEU A 422 -7.05 0.28 -15.05
N ILE A 423 -5.90 0.90 -14.75
CA ILE A 423 -5.50 2.17 -15.35
C ILE A 423 -5.30 2.00 -16.85
N GLU A 424 -4.58 0.97 -17.28
CA GLU A 424 -4.36 0.70 -18.69
C GLU A 424 -5.70 0.54 -19.43
N ARG A 425 -6.62 -0.24 -18.86
CA ARG A 425 -7.95 -0.46 -19.46
C ARG A 425 -8.76 0.82 -19.55
N TYR A 426 -8.74 1.65 -18.48
CA TYR A 426 -9.39 2.96 -18.49
C TYR A 426 -8.83 3.87 -19.59
N LEU A 427 -7.49 3.95 -19.73
CA LEU A 427 -6.84 4.75 -20.76
C LEU A 427 -7.18 4.25 -22.17
N GLN A 428 -7.28 2.93 -22.38
CA GLN A 428 -7.72 2.34 -23.66
C GLN A 428 -9.16 2.71 -23.98
N LEU A 429 -10.08 2.68 -23.01
CA LEU A 429 -11.49 3.06 -23.21
C LEU A 429 -11.59 4.55 -23.58
N LYS A 430 -10.84 5.41 -22.90
CA LYS A 430 -10.79 6.83 -23.20
C LYS A 430 -10.22 7.12 -24.58
N ALA A 431 -9.15 6.42 -24.97
CA ALA A 431 -8.52 6.58 -26.28
C ALA A 431 -9.45 6.15 -27.44
N ARG A 432 -10.41 5.25 -27.19
CA ARG A 432 -11.42 4.78 -28.17
C ARG A 432 -12.70 5.59 -28.16
N ASN A 433 -12.82 6.64 -27.36
CA ASN A 433 -14.03 7.47 -27.18
C ASN A 433 -15.27 6.63 -26.81
N LEU A 434 -15.13 5.59 -26.01
CA LEU A 434 -16.22 4.75 -25.56
C LEU A 434 -16.90 5.25 -24.28
N LEU A 435 -16.32 6.26 -23.63
CA LEU A 435 -16.77 6.85 -22.37
C LEU A 435 -17.82 7.92 -22.55
#